data_0d104241e075fefed1afce704d2acf10
#
_entry.id   0d104241e075fefed1afce704d2acf10
#
_cell.length_a   1.000
_cell.length_b   1.000
_cell.length_c   1.000
_cell.angle_alpha   90.00
_cell.angle_beta   90.00
_cell.angle_gamma   90.00
#
_symmetry.space_group_name_H-M   'P 1'
#
loop_
_entity.id
_entity.type
_entity.pdbx_description
1 polymer ?
#
loop_
_entity_poly.entity_id
_entity_poly.type
_entity_poly.pdbx_seq_one_letter_code
_entity_poly.pdbx_strand_id
1 'polypeptide(L)'
;MKFLVLAALLTVSAAAHIISPRAVWQFRNMIKCTIPGSDPYKEYNNYGCYCGLGGSGTPVDDLDRCCQKHDHCYTEAKKMSSCKFLVDNPYTNTYSYTCSGSQITCSSMSTAKNNECEAFICNCDREAAICFSKTPYNKEHKDLDTKKFC
;
A
#
# COMPACT_ATOMS: atom_id res chain seq x y z
N MET A 1 31.46 -10.86 5.21
CA MET A 1 30.74 -10.24 6.31
C MET A 1 30.61 -8.76 6.18
N LYS A 2 31.66 -8.09 5.88
CA LYS A 2 31.58 -6.65 5.77
C LYS A 2 30.59 -6.18 4.76
N PHE A 3 30.56 -6.81 3.60
CA PHE A 3 29.62 -6.40 2.60
C PHE A 3 28.18 -6.69 3.00
N LEU A 4 27.97 -7.67 3.88
CA LEU A 4 26.65 -7.92 4.42
C LEU A 4 26.21 -6.79 5.34
N VAL A 5 27.14 -6.27 6.11
CA VAL A 5 26.84 -5.14 6.97
C VAL A 5 26.49 -3.92 6.13
N LEU A 6 27.26 -3.68 5.09
CA LEU A 6 26.98 -2.59 4.19
C LEU A 6 25.64 -2.76 3.49
N ALA A 7 25.37 -3.95 3.03
CA ALA A 7 24.09 -4.24 2.41
C ALA A 7 22.95 -4.01 3.39
N ALA A 8 23.15 -4.37 4.65
CA ALA A 8 22.15 -4.15 5.67
C ALA A 8 21.90 -2.66 5.88
N LEU A 9 22.94 -1.86 5.87
CA LEU A 9 22.77 -0.41 6.02
C LEU A 9 22.04 0.20 4.84
N LEU A 10 22.38 -0.21 3.65
CA LEU A 10 21.64 0.24 2.46
C LEU A 10 20.21 -0.22 2.51
N THR A 11 19.99 -1.44 2.98
CA THR A 11 18.66 -1.99 3.11
C THR A 11 17.83 -1.23 4.15
N VAL A 12 18.47 -0.75 5.21
CA VAL A 12 17.74 0.02 6.23
C VAL A 12 17.17 1.30 5.64
N SER A 13 17.94 2.00 4.83
CA SER A 13 17.37 3.20 4.21
C SER A 13 16.28 2.84 3.20
N ALA A 14 16.41 1.72 2.52
CA ALA A 14 15.36 1.23 1.63
C ALA A 14 14.21 0.60 2.42
N ALA A 15 14.49 0.07 3.60
CA ALA A 15 13.49 -0.61 4.41
C ALA A 15 12.35 0.32 4.83
N ALA A 16 12.57 1.63 4.81
CA ALA A 16 11.50 2.59 5.06
C ALA A 16 10.35 2.43 4.06
N HIS A 17 10.62 1.80 2.92
CA HIS A 17 9.63 1.59 1.87
C HIS A 17 9.24 0.11 1.72
N ILE A 18 9.78 -0.76 2.57
CA ILE A 18 9.46 -2.17 2.51
C ILE A 18 8.26 -2.45 3.40
N ILE A 19 7.20 -2.92 2.78
CA ILE A 19 6.01 -3.35 3.48
C ILE A 19 6.23 -4.79 3.92
N SER A 20 5.86 -5.13 5.17
CA SER A 20 5.99 -6.51 5.62
C SER A 20 5.17 -7.43 4.72
N PRO A 21 5.59 -8.70 4.53
CA PRO A 21 4.80 -9.62 3.70
C PRO A 21 3.35 -9.72 4.15
N ARG A 22 3.09 -9.66 5.45
CA ARG A 22 1.72 -9.75 5.96
C ARG A 22 0.89 -8.53 5.57
N ALA A 23 1.47 -7.33 5.66
CA ALA A 23 0.78 -6.11 5.26
C ALA A 23 0.50 -6.09 3.75
N VAL A 24 1.46 -6.52 2.95
CA VAL A 24 1.27 -6.64 1.51
C VAL A 24 0.13 -7.61 1.20
N TRP A 25 0.08 -8.74 1.89
CA TRP A 25 -0.96 -9.73 1.68
C TRP A 25 -2.34 -9.21 2.09
N GLN A 26 -2.40 -8.42 3.14
CA GLN A 26 -3.67 -7.82 3.55
C GLN A 26 -4.21 -6.86 2.49
N PHE A 27 -3.37 -5.98 1.97
CA PHE A 27 -3.75 -5.07 0.90
C PHE A 27 -4.15 -5.84 -0.36
N ARG A 28 -3.36 -6.83 -0.72
CA ARG A 28 -3.67 -7.70 -1.86
C ARG A 28 -5.05 -8.35 -1.71
N ASN A 29 -5.33 -8.87 -0.53
CA ASN A 29 -6.61 -9.51 -0.26
C ASN A 29 -7.77 -8.51 -0.29
N MET A 30 -7.55 -7.29 0.12
CA MET A 30 -8.55 -6.24 -0.01
C MET A 30 -8.86 -5.94 -1.47
N ILE A 31 -7.83 -5.87 -2.32
CA ILE A 31 -8.05 -5.65 -3.76
C ILE A 31 -8.84 -6.81 -4.33
N LYS A 32 -8.52 -8.04 -3.95
CA LYS A 32 -9.28 -9.22 -4.41
C LYS A 32 -10.71 -9.20 -3.88
N CYS A 33 -10.95 -8.59 -2.75
CA CYS A 33 -12.29 -8.43 -2.22
C CYS A 33 -13.15 -7.54 -3.11
N THR A 34 -12.60 -6.41 -3.56
CA THR A 34 -13.33 -5.46 -4.39
C THR A 34 -13.29 -5.82 -5.87
N ILE A 35 -12.28 -6.56 -6.29
CA ILE A 35 -12.11 -6.96 -7.70
C ILE A 35 -11.85 -8.47 -7.73
N PRO A 36 -12.89 -9.30 -7.56
CA PRO A 36 -12.72 -10.76 -7.60
C PRO A 36 -12.14 -11.19 -8.95
N GLY A 37 -11.24 -12.15 -8.90
CA GLY A 37 -10.58 -12.62 -10.11
C GLY A 37 -9.34 -11.84 -10.51
N SER A 38 -9.06 -10.72 -9.83
CA SER A 38 -7.83 -9.96 -10.10
C SER A 38 -6.61 -10.70 -9.56
N ASP A 39 -5.45 -10.37 -10.12
CA ASP A 39 -4.15 -10.78 -9.59
C ASP A 39 -3.40 -9.51 -9.17
N PRO A 40 -3.65 -8.99 -7.96
CA PRO A 40 -3.16 -7.68 -7.58
C PRO A 40 -1.64 -7.57 -7.58
N TYR A 41 -0.94 -8.65 -7.25
CA TYR A 41 0.50 -8.61 -7.21
C TYR A 41 1.10 -8.36 -8.59
N LYS A 42 0.47 -8.90 -9.63
CA LYS A 42 0.91 -8.67 -11.00
C LYS A 42 0.35 -7.37 -11.57
N GLU A 43 -0.92 -7.10 -11.33
CA GLU A 43 -1.63 -6.02 -12.02
C GLU A 43 -1.36 -4.65 -11.43
N TYR A 44 -1.29 -4.56 -10.09
CA TYR A 44 -1.21 -3.28 -9.39
C TYR A 44 0.16 -2.99 -8.80
N ASN A 45 1.16 -3.76 -9.19
CA ASN A 45 2.54 -3.49 -8.86
C ASN A 45 3.24 -3.01 -10.12
N ASN A 46 4.06 -1.97 -9.99
CA ASN A 46 4.80 -1.43 -11.13
C ASN A 46 3.88 -0.96 -12.27
N TYR A 47 2.88 -0.17 -11.89
CA TYR A 47 1.91 0.41 -12.82
C TYR A 47 1.98 1.93 -12.69
N GLY A 48 2.03 2.63 -13.83
CA GLY A 48 2.09 4.09 -13.82
C GLY A 48 3.27 4.64 -13.07
N CYS A 49 3.09 5.80 -12.48
CA CYS A 49 4.12 6.49 -11.73
C CYS A 49 4.11 6.18 -10.24
N TYR A 50 2.99 5.69 -9.71
CA TYR A 50 2.79 5.56 -8.25
C TYR A 50 2.45 4.17 -7.77
N CYS A 51 1.99 3.26 -8.63
CA CYS A 51 1.64 1.91 -8.20
C CYS A 51 2.88 1.05 -8.14
N GLY A 52 3.41 0.87 -6.94
CA GLY A 52 4.63 0.11 -6.70
C GLY A 52 5.53 0.85 -5.73
N LEU A 53 6.80 0.52 -5.74
CA LEU A 53 7.77 1.18 -4.87
C LEU A 53 8.11 2.56 -5.40
N GLY A 54 8.17 3.52 -4.49
CA GLY A 54 8.46 4.90 -4.83
C GLY A 54 7.23 5.61 -5.33
N GLY A 55 7.44 6.57 -6.19
CA GLY A 55 6.37 7.36 -6.77
C GLY A 55 6.84 8.78 -7.00
N SER A 56 6.63 9.30 -8.19
CA SER A 56 7.05 10.66 -8.53
C SER A 56 6.29 11.14 -9.75
N GLY A 57 6.32 12.45 -9.94
CA GLY A 57 5.74 13.06 -11.13
C GLY A 57 4.24 13.14 -11.10
N THR A 58 3.65 13.24 -12.27
CA THR A 58 2.20 13.37 -12.44
C THR A 58 1.60 11.99 -12.71
N PRO A 59 0.54 11.61 -11.99
CA PRO A 59 -0.13 10.34 -12.28
C PRO A 59 -0.60 10.29 -13.74
N VAL A 60 -0.45 9.11 -14.35
CA VAL A 60 -0.75 8.96 -15.78
C VAL A 60 -2.23 8.72 -16.06
N ASP A 61 -2.98 8.23 -15.06
CA ASP A 61 -4.41 7.99 -15.21
C ASP A 61 -5.09 7.95 -13.84
N ASP A 62 -6.37 7.63 -13.84
CA ASP A 62 -7.14 7.60 -12.60
C ASP A 62 -6.72 6.48 -11.66
N LEU A 63 -6.35 5.32 -12.20
CA LEU A 63 -5.82 4.23 -11.39
C LEU A 63 -4.52 4.65 -10.70
N ASP A 64 -3.65 5.29 -11.43
CA ASP A 64 -2.39 5.80 -10.89
C ASP A 64 -2.63 6.85 -9.81
N ARG A 65 -3.68 7.67 -9.96
CA ARG A 65 -4.09 8.61 -8.91
C ARG A 65 -4.54 7.89 -7.66
N CYS A 66 -5.20 6.74 -7.79
CA CYS A 66 -5.53 5.92 -6.62
C CYS A 66 -4.27 5.53 -5.86
N CYS A 67 -3.24 5.14 -6.58
CA CYS A 67 -1.95 4.77 -5.98
C CYS A 67 -1.27 5.97 -5.34
N GLN A 68 -1.34 7.14 -5.99
CA GLN A 68 -0.79 8.37 -5.41
C GLN A 68 -1.46 8.70 -4.08
N LYS A 69 -2.78 8.61 -4.03
CA LYS A 69 -3.53 8.85 -2.79
C LYS A 69 -3.13 7.85 -1.71
N HIS A 70 -2.94 6.61 -2.10
CA HIS A 70 -2.52 5.58 -1.17
C HIS A 70 -1.13 5.89 -0.58
N ASP A 71 -0.21 6.31 -1.44
CA ASP A 71 1.13 6.72 -0.99
C ASP A 71 1.05 7.91 -0.04
N HIS A 72 0.22 8.89 -0.35
CA HIS A 72 0.03 10.05 0.53
C HIS A 72 -0.60 9.66 1.85
N CYS A 73 -1.53 8.72 1.84
CA CYS A 73 -2.17 8.19 3.04
C CYS A 73 -1.12 7.57 3.96
N TYR A 74 -0.21 6.78 3.41
CA TYR A 74 0.87 6.18 4.18
C TYR A 74 1.86 7.23 4.70
N THR A 75 2.11 8.28 3.92
CA THR A 75 2.95 9.39 4.37
C THR A 75 2.33 10.08 5.58
N GLU A 76 1.02 10.27 5.56
CA GLU A 76 0.31 10.84 6.72
C GLU A 76 0.37 9.90 7.92
N ALA A 77 0.23 8.58 7.67
CA ALA A 77 0.35 7.60 8.75
C ALA A 77 1.70 7.69 9.45
N LYS A 78 2.77 7.88 8.70
CA LYS A 78 4.11 7.97 9.28
C LYS A 78 4.28 9.16 10.22
N LYS A 79 3.47 10.20 10.07
CA LYS A 79 3.51 11.39 10.93
C LYS A 79 2.79 11.17 12.25
N MET A 80 1.97 10.14 12.35
CA MET A 80 1.23 9.85 13.58
C MET A 80 2.17 9.31 14.64
N SER A 81 2.03 9.79 15.87
CA SER A 81 2.87 9.31 16.97
C SER A 81 2.68 7.82 17.22
N SER A 82 1.47 7.33 17.04
CA SER A 82 1.14 5.90 17.22
C SER A 82 1.78 5.01 16.16
N CYS A 83 2.26 5.56 15.05
CA CYS A 83 2.90 4.82 13.97
C CYS A 83 4.43 4.97 13.95
N LYS A 84 5.00 5.66 14.93
CA LYS A 84 6.44 5.97 14.92
C LYS A 84 7.32 4.92 15.57
N PHE A 85 6.73 3.97 16.28
CA PHE A 85 7.51 2.91 16.93
C PHE A 85 7.89 1.86 15.92
N LEU A 86 8.98 1.14 16.21
CA LEU A 86 9.47 0.09 15.32
C LEU A 86 8.42 -0.98 15.00
N VAL A 87 7.57 -1.28 15.98
CA VAL A 87 6.53 -2.29 15.80
C VAL A 87 5.23 -1.71 15.27
N ASP A 88 5.08 -0.39 15.34
CA ASP A 88 3.87 0.29 14.85
C ASP A 88 4.26 1.24 13.73
N ASN A 89 4.48 0.67 12.56
CA ASN A 89 4.93 1.36 11.38
C ASN A 89 3.97 1.03 10.24
N PRO A 90 3.58 1.99 9.39
CA PRO A 90 2.63 1.71 8.31
C PRO A 90 3.04 0.56 7.41
N TYR A 91 4.33 0.31 7.29
CA TYR A 91 4.83 -0.73 6.39
C TYR A 91 4.99 -2.09 7.06
N THR A 92 4.90 -2.15 8.37
CA THR A 92 5.11 -3.41 9.11
C THR A 92 3.89 -3.86 9.89
N ASN A 93 2.97 -2.94 10.18
CA ASN A 93 1.79 -3.27 10.96
C ASN A 93 0.81 -4.10 10.16
N THR A 94 0.15 -5.00 10.87
CA THR A 94 -1.00 -5.71 10.35
C THR A 94 -2.24 -5.22 11.08
N TYR A 95 -3.34 -5.18 10.38
CA TYR A 95 -4.60 -4.67 10.93
C TYR A 95 -5.67 -5.75 10.83
N SER A 96 -6.76 -5.55 11.53
CA SER A 96 -7.91 -6.46 11.50
C SER A 96 -8.99 -5.86 10.59
N TYR A 97 -9.51 -6.67 9.68
CA TYR A 97 -10.57 -6.27 8.77
C TYR A 97 -11.37 -7.50 8.35
N THR A 98 -12.53 -7.26 7.77
CA THR A 98 -13.36 -8.31 7.17
C THR A 98 -13.73 -7.93 5.75
N CYS A 99 -13.90 -8.95 4.90
CA CYS A 99 -14.44 -8.80 3.55
C CYS A 99 -15.71 -9.62 3.45
N SER A 100 -16.81 -8.98 3.10
CA SER A 100 -18.09 -9.66 2.93
C SER A 100 -18.85 -9.01 1.78
N GLY A 101 -19.19 -9.81 0.76
CA GLY A 101 -19.94 -9.32 -0.39
C GLY A 101 -19.26 -8.16 -1.10
N SER A 102 -17.96 -8.25 -1.29
CA SER A 102 -17.12 -7.21 -1.89
C SER A 102 -17.03 -5.94 -1.06
N GLN A 103 -17.46 -5.99 0.19
CA GLN A 103 -17.33 -4.87 1.12
C GLN A 103 -16.25 -5.13 2.14
N ILE A 104 -15.38 -4.15 2.32
CA ILE A 104 -14.30 -4.20 3.29
C ILE A 104 -14.70 -3.38 4.50
N THR A 105 -14.58 -3.99 5.69
CA THR A 105 -14.83 -3.30 6.95
C THR A 105 -13.58 -3.39 7.82
N CYS A 106 -12.98 -2.24 8.12
CA CYS A 106 -11.87 -2.18 9.07
C CYS A 106 -12.44 -2.29 10.48
N SER A 107 -11.81 -3.13 11.31
CA SER A 107 -12.25 -3.33 12.67
C SER A 107 -12.09 -2.07 13.49
N SER A 108 -13.02 -1.86 14.41
CA SER A 108 -13.11 -0.64 15.19
C SER A 108 -12.04 -0.61 16.30
N MET A 109 -11.55 0.58 16.62
CA MET A 109 -10.71 0.79 17.79
C MET A 109 -11.47 0.51 19.08
N SER A 110 -12.77 0.74 19.07
CA SER A 110 -13.60 0.52 20.27
C SER A 110 -13.70 -0.95 20.65
N THR A 111 -13.45 -1.87 19.70
CA THR A 111 -13.40 -3.31 19.98
C THR A 111 -11.99 -3.77 20.34
N ALA A 112 -11.03 -2.86 20.40
CA ALA A 112 -9.62 -3.13 20.69
C ALA A 112 -8.95 -4.08 19.68
N LYS A 113 -9.50 -4.23 18.49
CA LYS A 113 -8.92 -5.08 17.44
C LYS A 113 -7.90 -4.35 16.59
N ASN A 114 -8.01 -3.04 16.49
CA ASN A 114 -7.03 -2.19 15.83
C ASN A 114 -6.65 -1.07 16.75
N ASN A 115 -5.36 -0.80 16.87
CA ASN A 115 -4.92 0.44 17.49
C ASN A 115 -5.07 1.59 16.48
N GLU A 116 -4.72 2.80 16.89
CA GLU A 116 -4.89 3.99 16.05
C GLU A 116 -4.13 3.89 14.73
N CYS A 117 -2.88 3.44 14.78
CA CYS A 117 -2.07 3.27 13.58
C CYS A 117 -2.66 2.21 12.66
N GLU A 118 -3.02 1.07 13.21
CA GLU A 118 -3.60 -0.02 12.42
C GLU A 118 -4.91 0.37 11.77
N ALA A 119 -5.77 1.07 12.51
CA ALA A 119 -7.03 1.55 11.96
C ALA A 119 -6.80 2.52 10.80
N PHE A 120 -5.83 3.40 10.94
CA PHE A 120 -5.52 4.38 9.90
C PHE A 120 -5.00 3.67 8.63
N ILE A 121 -4.06 2.74 8.79
CA ILE A 121 -3.50 2.01 7.66
C ILE A 121 -4.56 1.14 6.98
N CYS A 122 -5.41 0.50 7.77
CA CYS A 122 -6.52 -0.27 7.23
C CYS A 122 -7.39 0.59 6.32
N ASN A 123 -7.70 1.80 6.75
CA ASN A 123 -8.49 2.72 5.94
C ASN A 123 -7.75 3.19 4.70
N CYS A 124 -6.44 3.38 4.76
CA CYS A 124 -5.64 3.70 3.57
C CYS A 124 -5.79 2.60 2.51
N ASP A 125 -5.63 1.37 2.93
CA ASP A 125 -5.70 0.22 2.03
C ASP A 125 -7.12 0.00 1.51
N ARG A 126 -8.11 0.14 2.38
CA ARG A 126 -9.51 0.02 2.02
C ARG A 126 -9.91 1.04 0.94
N GLU A 127 -9.56 2.29 1.15
CA GLU A 127 -9.84 3.35 0.20
C GLU A 127 -9.18 3.09 -1.15
N ALA A 128 -7.95 2.62 -1.15
CA ALA A 128 -7.23 2.29 -2.37
C ALA A 128 -7.90 1.13 -3.11
N ALA A 129 -8.27 0.08 -2.41
CA ALA A 129 -8.92 -1.09 -3.02
C ALA A 129 -10.26 -0.69 -3.67
N ILE A 130 -11.03 0.15 -2.99
CA ILE A 130 -12.29 0.66 -3.53
C ILE A 130 -12.01 1.54 -4.76
N CYS A 131 -11.02 2.41 -4.66
CA CYS A 131 -10.62 3.29 -5.75
C CYS A 131 -10.25 2.47 -7.00
N PHE A 132 -9.43 1.45 -6.84
CA PHE A 132 -9.02 0.58 -7.94
C PHE A 132 -10.23 -0.07 -8.63
N SER A 133 -11.24 -0.45 -7.86
CA SER A 133 -12.43 -1.11 -8.43
C SER A 133 -13.27 -0.18 -9.30
N LYS A 134 -13.07 1.11 -9.18
CA LYS A 134 -13.84 2.12 -9.90
C LYS A 134 -13.10 2.72 -11.09
N THR A 135 -11.87 2.32 -11.35
CA THR A 135 -11.05 2.92 -12.40
C THR A 135 -10.71 1.89 -13.46
N PRO A 136 -10.62 2.32 -14.73
CA PRO A 136 -10.19 1.39 -15.78
C PRO A 136 -8.71 1.03 -15.64
N TYR A 137 -8.36 -0.17 -16.09
CA TYR A 137 -6.98 -0.65 -16.11
C TYR A 137 -6.42 -0.53 -17.54
N ASN A 138 -5.36 0.24 -17.70
CA ASN A 138 -4.71 0.41 -19.00
C ASN A 138 -3.41 -0.37 -19.03
N LYS A 139 -3.38 -1.43 -19.82
CA LYS A 139 -2.21 -2.29 -19.93
C LYS A 139 -0.95 -1.56 -20.39
N GLU A 140 -1.11 -0.47 -21.12
CA GLU A 140 0.02 0.30 -21.59
C GLU A 140 0.77 1.00 -20.46
N HIS A 141 0.12 1.19 -19.32
CA HIS A 141 0.76 1.81 -18.16
C HIS A 141 1.42 0.79 -17.23
N LYS A 142 1.23 -0.49 -17.48
CA LYS A 142 1.92 -1.54 -16.73
C LYS A 142 3.39 -1.55 -17.13
N ASP A 143 4.29 -1.59 -16.16
CA ASP A 143 5.74 -1.53 -16.36
C ASP A 143 6.21 -0.28 -17.12
N LEU A 144 5.53 0.83 -16.86
CA LEU A 144 5.84 2.11 -17.49
C LEU A 144 7.28 2.54 -17.19
N ASP A 145 7.95 3.11 -18.19
CA ASP A 145 9.29 3.69 -17.99
C ASP A 145 9.16 4.98 -17.18
N THR A 146 9.32 4.86 -15.87
CA THR A 146 9.12 5.97 -14.95
C THR A 146 10.16 7.07 -15.11
N LYS A 147 11.35 6.71 -15.58
CA LYS A 147 12.39 7.70 -15.83
C LYS A 147 12.03 8.62 -16.99
N LYS A 148 11.26 8.09 -17.92
CA LYS A 148 10.87 8.85 -19.11
C LYS A 148 9.56 9.60 -18.92
N PHE A 149 8.57 8.99 -18.22
CA PHE A 149 7.22 9.52 -18.17
C PHE A 149 6.82 10.10 -16.82
N CYS A 150 7.61 9.88 -15.81
CA CYS A 150 7.34 10.37 -14.47
C CYS A 150 8.39 11.37 -14.01
#